data_66dda6ff6534f35d871274176843330c
#
_entry.id   66dda6ff6534f35d871274176843330c
#
_cell.length_a   1.000
_cell.length_b   1.000
_cell.length_c   1.000
_cell.angle_alpha   90.00
_cell.angle_beta   90.00
_cell.angle_gamma   90.00
#
_symmetry.space_group_name_H-M   'P 1'
#
loop_
_entity.id
_entity.type
_entity.pdbx_description
1 polymer ?
#
loop_
_entity_poly.entity_id
_entity_poly.type
_entity_poly.pdbx_seq_one_letter_code
_entity_poly.pdbx_strand_id
1 'polypeptide(L)'
;MTGILLALLDMPAELAEGYNRWYDLDHMPEHVAKDDVLYGRRYVAGAALRQSPAIMSSPLTRGHPPYATIYSFGGPLDFAGEEAARGWTDLDRQITKAGRYWRQGSVALAGRFRLEAARARPSVLVQARAVPHLPHRGIIVVIGRAASAEAHPKAVSWWEETRLVDLFAVPGILAALR
;
A
#
# COMPACT_ATOMS: atom_id res chain seq x y z
N MET A 1 9.63 -8.82 -5.40
CA MET A 1 9.11 -7.48 -5.02
C MET A 1 10.23 -6.69 -4.38
N THR A 2 10.43 -5.47 -4.82
CA THR A 2 11.48 -4.57 -4.36
C THR A 2 10.90 -3.34 -3.64
N GLY A 3 9.60 -3.12 -3.80
CA GLY A 3 8.87 -2.09 -3.09
C GLY A 3 7.42 -1.99 -3.55
N ILE A 4 6.73 -0.98 -3.04
CA ILE A 4 5.33 -0.71 -3.32
C ILE A 4 5.08 0.78 -3.57
N LEU A 5 4.02 1.08 -4.32
CA LEU A 5 3.29 2.33 -4.21
C LEU A 5 2.05 2.04 -3.36
N LEU A 6 1.86 2.81 -2.31
CA LEU A 6 0.67 2.80 -1.47
C LEU A 6 -0.11 4.09 -1.69
N ALA A 7 -1.40 3.95 -1.99
CA ALA A 7 -2.34 5.06 -2.01
C ALA A 7 -3.49 4.79 -1.04
N LEU A 8 -3.72 5.72 -0.13
CA LEU A 8 -4.88 5.74 0.76
C LEU A 8 -5.83 6.83 0.30
N LEU A 9 -7.07 6.42 0.00
CA LEU A 9 -8.03 7.31 -0.65
C LEU A 9 -9.35 7.31 0.11
N ASP A 10 -9.97 8.46 0.11
CA ASP A 10 -11.33 8.65 0.60
C ASP A 10 -12.25 9.07 -0.54
N MET A 11 -13.48 8.53 -0.53
CA MET A 11 -14.46 8.72 -1.56
C MET A 11 -15.84 8.91 -0.93
N PRO A 12 -16.60 9.95 -1.30
CA PRO A 12 -17.98 10.09 -0.91
C PRO A 12 -18.80 8.84 -1.25
N ALA A 13 -19.69 8.43 -0.35
CA ALA A 13 -20.43 7.17 -0.47
C ALA A 13 -21.26 7.10 -1.77
N GLU A 14 -21.82 8.22 -2.18
CA GLU A 14 -22.63 8.35 -3.40
C GLU A 14 -21.82 8.17 -4.69
N LEU A 15 -20.50 8.31 -4.62
CA LEU A 15 -19.59 8.14 -5.76
C LEU A 15 -18.89 6.78 -5.74
N ALA A 16 -19.05 6.00 -4.67
CA ALA A 16 -18.28 4.79 -4.43
C ALA A 16 -18.42 3.73 -5.52
N GLU A 17 -19.64 3.53 -6.06
CA GLU A 17 -19.90 2.55 -7.12
C GLU A 17 -19.16 2.92 -8.41
N GLY A 18 -19.33 4.16 -8.88
CA GLY A 18 -18.66 4.65 -10.09
C GLY A 18 -17.13 4.63 -9.93
N TYR A 19 -16.64 5.05 -8.76
CA TYR A 19 -15.22 5.01 -8.44
C TYR A 19 -14.64 3.59 -8.46
N ASN A 20 -15.32 2.62 -7.83
CA ASN A 20 -14.88 1.24 -7.82
C ASN A 20 -14.85 0.66 -9.24
N ARG A 21 -15.89 0.90 -10.02
CA ARG A 21 -15.95 0.45 -11.41
C ARG A 21 -14.82 1.04 -12.25
N TRP A 22 -14.59 2.36 -12.16
CA TRP A 22 -13.48 3.02 -12.86
C TRP A 22 -12.14 2.45 -12.42
N TYR A 23 -11.91 2.32 -11.10
CA TYR A 23 -10.63 1.88 -10.58
C TYR A 23 -10.29 0.46 -11.02
N ASP A 24 -11.27 -0.45 -10.94
CA ASP A 24 -11.04 -1.88 -11.19
C ASP A 24 -11.02 -2.24 -12.68
N LEU A 25 -11.75 -1.49 -13.52
CA LEU A 25 -11.89 -1.81 -14.94
C LEU A 25 -11.07 -0.92 -15.87
N ASP A 26 -10.57 0.21 -15.40
CA ASP A 26 -9.83 1.18 -16.19
C ASP A 26 -8.47 1.48 -15.57
N HIS A 27 -8.44 2.16 -14.43
CA HIS A 27 -7.21 2.71 -13.86
C HIS A 27 -6.19 1.64 -13.42
N MET A 28 -6.63 0.64 -12.66
CA MET A 28 -5.73 -0.41 -12.17
C MET A 28 -5.16 -1.28 -13.29
N PRO A 29 -5.95 -1.77 -14.26
CA PRO A 29 -5.43 -2.54 -15.39
C PRO A 29 -4.34 -1.80 -16.17
N GLU A 30 -4.51 -0.51 -16.44
CA GLU A 30 -3.52 0.32 -17.14
C GLU A 30 -2.20 0.40 -16.39
N HIS A 31 -2.26 0.53 -15.06
CA HIS A 31 -1.05 0.60 -14.23
C HIS A 31 -0.38 -0.77 -14.07
N VAL A 32 -1.16 -1.85 -13.96
CA VAL A 32 -0.63 -3.21 -13.85
C VAL A 32 -0.03 -3.71 -15.17
N ALA A 33 -0.44 -3.15 -16.30
CA ALA A 33 0.14 -3.47 -17.61
C ALA A 33 1.57 -2.95 -17.81
N LYS A 34 2.11 -2.16 -16.88
CA LYS A 34 3.51 -1.69 -16.95
C LYS A 34 4.47 -2.81 -16.57
N ASP A 35 5.60 -2.89 -17.27
CA ASP A 35 6.60 -3.97 -17.15
C ASP A 35 7.20 -4.10 -15.75
N ASP A 36 7.28 -3.01 -14.99
CA ASP A 36 7.84 -2.97 -13.64
C ASP A 36 6.83 -3.28 -12.54
N VAL A 37 5.54 -3.39 -12.86
CA VAL A 37 4.46 -3.68 -11.92
C VAL A 37 4.17 -5.17 -11.87
N LEU A 38 4.43 -5.80 -10.73
CA LEU A 38 4.17 -7.23 -10.54
C LEU A 38 2.68 -7.52 -10.36
N TYR A 39 1.98 -6.67 -9.59
CA TYR A 39 0.53 -6.74 -9.41
C TYR A 39 0.00 -5.45 -8.77
N GLY A 40 -1.31 -5.23 -8.90
CA GLY A 40 -2.08 -4.23 -8.18
C GLY A 40 -3.15 -4.91 -7.31
N ARG A 41 -3.40 -4.38 -6.12
CA ARG A 41 -4.47 -4.86 -5.25
C ARG A 41 -5.10 -3.72 -4.48
N ARG A 42 -6.43 -3.77 -4.41
CA ARG A 42 -7.22 -2.84 -3.61
C ARG A 42 -7.79 -3.52 -2.38
N TYR A 43 -7.92 -2.74 -1.32
CA TYR A 43 -8.54 -3.13 -0.07
C TYR A 43 -9.57 -2.09 0.32
N VAL A 44 -10.67 -2.53 0.87
CA VAL A 44 -11.74 -1.65 1.31
C VAL A 44 -12.01 -1.93 2.79
N ALA A 45 -11.88 -0.90 3.61
CA ALA A 45 -12.25 -0.98 5.01
C ALA A 45 -13.77 -0.91 5.14
N GLY A 46 -14.39 -2.01 5.53
CA GLY A 46 -15.82 -2.04 5.86
C GLY A 46 -16.17 -1.15 7.06
N ALA A 47 -17.45 -0.87 7.25
CA ALA A 47 -17.92 0.04 8.30
C ALA A 47 -17.43 -0.35 9.71
N ALA A 48 -17.43 -1.64 10.04
CA ALA A 48 -16.93 -2.12 11.32
C ALA A 48 -15.44 -1.86 11.54
N LEU A 49 -14.62 -2.01 10.50
CA LEU A 49 -13.20 -1.69 10.57
C LEU A 49 -12.96 -0.18 10.74
N ARG A 50 -13.72 0.65 10.03
CA ARG A 50 -13.60 2.12 10.13
C ARG A 50 -13.97 2.66 11.52
N GLN A 51 -14.84 1.96 12.24
CA GLN A 51 -15.24 2.29 13.62
C GLN A 51 -14.32 1.67 14.67
N SER A 52 -13.37 0.83 14.25
CA SER A 52 -12.46 0.17 15.19
C SER A 52 -11.50 1.20 15.82
N PRO A 53 -11.34 1.17 17.15
CA PRO A 53 -10.36 2.01 17.84
C PRO A 53 -8.92 1.66 17.46
N ALA A 54 -8.69 0.52 16.82
CA ALA A 54 -7.39 0.14 16.30
C ALA A 54 -6.99 0.94 15.04
N ILE A 55 -7.96 1.56 14.34
CA ILE A 55 -7.68 2.46 13.23
C ILE A 55 -7.49 3.86 13.80
N MET A 56 -6.25 4.27 13.87
CA MET A 56 -5.90 5.57 14.42
C MET A 56 -5.74 6.60 13.31
N SER A 57 -6.34 7.77 13.48
CA SER A 57 -5.98 8.95 12.72
C SER A 57 -4.53 9.33 13.00
N SER A 58 -3.79 9.68 11.97
CA SER A 58 -2.38 10.01 12.04
C SER A 58 -2.13 11.35 11.34
N PRO A 59 -1.17 12.18 11.82
CA PRO A 59 -0.74 13.35 11.08
C PRO A 59 -0.19 13.01 9.68
N LEU A 60 0.16 11.74 9.42
CA LEU A 60 0.62 11.25 8.13
C LEU A 60 -0.53 10.88 7.19
N THR A 61 -1.75 10.71 7.71
CA THR A 61 -2.95 10.42 6.93
C THR A 61 -4.05 11.41 7.31
N ARG A 62 -4.83 11.84 6.34
CA ARG A 62 -6.01 12.68 6.60
C ARG A 62 -7.22 11.78 6.81
N GLY A 63 -7.81 11.82 8.00
CA GLY A 63 -9.00 11.04 8.32
C GLY A 63 -8.77 9.53 8.37
N HIS A 64 -9.82 8.76 8.06
CA HIS A 64 -9.82 7.30 8.04
C HIS A 64 -10.19 6.81 6.62
N PRO A 65 -9.26 6.90 5.64
CA PRO A 65 -9.54 6.55 4.26
C PRO A 65 -9.97 5.09 4.14
N PRO A 66 -11.13 4.80 3.53
CA PRO A 66 -11.63 3.44 3.44
C PRO A 66 -10.94 2.61 2.37
N TYR A 67 -10.24 3.22 1.44
CA TYR A 67 -9.59 2.54 0.33
C TYR A 67 -8.08 2.56 0.48
N ALA A 68 -7.47 1.39 0.35
CA ALA A 68 -6.03 1.25 0.21
C ALA A 68 -5.72 0.54 -1.10
N THR A 69 -4.87 1.12 -1.92
CA THR A 69 -4.37 0.49 -3.13
C THR A 69 -2.87 0.31 -3.01
N ILE A 70 -2.41 -0.89 -3.34
CA ILE A 70 -1.00 -1.25 -3.37
C ILE A 70 -0.66 -1.73 -4.77
N TYR A 71 0.34 -1.10 -5.39
CA TYR A 71 1.03 -1.63 -6.55
C TYR A 71 2.39 -2.12 -6.11
N SER A 72 2.70 -3.37 -6.43
CA SER A 72 3.98 -4.00 -6.12
C SER A 72 4.89 -3.98 -7.32
N PHE A 73 6.16 -3.69 -7.08
CA PHE A 73 7.15 -3.55 -8.13
C PHE A 73 8.20 -4.67 -8.07
N GLY A 74 8.72 -5.04 -9.25
CA GLY A 74 9.84 -5.95 -9.44
C GLY A 74 11.02 -5.24 -10.09
N GLY A 75 12.19 -5.86 -10.05
CA GLY A 75 13.38 -5.32 -10.69
C GLY A 75 14.21 -4.35 -9.84
N PRO A 76 15.32 -3.84 -10.38
CA PRO A 76 16.13 -2.84 -9.72
C PRO A 76 15.33 -1.53 -9.66
N LEU A 77 14.96 -1.14 -8.46
CA LEU A 77 14.20 0.06 -8.24
C LEU A 77 15.12 1.18 -7.83
N ASP A 78 15.30 2.09 -8.72
CA ASP A 78 15.51 3.46 -8.33
C ASP A 78 14.13 4.10 -8.08
N PHE A 79 13.54 3.78 -6.92
CA PHE A 79 12.28 4.39 -6.48
C PHE A 79 12.39 5.91 -6.31
N ALA A 80 13.60 6.42 -6.14
CA ALA A 80 13.90 7.83 -6.10
C ALA A 80 14.17 8.37 -7.50
N GLY A 81 14.38 7.49 -8.49
CA GLY A 81 14.69 7.87 -9.86
C GLY A 81 13.55 8.61 -10.52
N GLU A 82 13.92 9.72 -11.14
CA GLU A 82 12.98 10.53 -11.93
C GLU A 82 12.32 9.73 -13.05
N GLU A 83 12.95 8.66 -13.54
CA GLU A 83 12.45 7.87 -14.66
C GLU A 83 11.25 6.99 -14.30
N ALA A 84 11.31 6.29 -13.17
CA ALA A 84 10.15 5.52 -12.66
C ALA A 84 8.99 6.45 -12.28
N ALA A 85 9.31 7.63 -11.72
CA ALA A 85 8.32 8.66 -11.45
C ALA A 85 7.70 9.21 -12.73
N ARG A 86 8.50 9.43 -13.76
CA ARG A 86 8.04 9.94 -15.08
C ARG A 86 7.09 8.97 -15.76
N GLY A 87 7.42 7.68 -15.83
CA GLY A 87 6.56 6.68 -16.47
C GLY A 87 5.18 6.58 -15.85
N TRP A 88 5.07 6.70 -14.52
CA TRP A 88 3.80 6.75 -13.83
C TRP A 88 3.03 8.04 -14.14
N THR A 89 3.71 9.18 -14.05
CA THR A 89 3.14 10.51 -14.34
C THR A 89 2.70 10.64 -15.80
N ASP A 90 3.41 10.03 -16.73
CA ASP A 90 3.06 10.05 -18.13
C ASP A 90 1.79 9.25 -18.43
N LEU A 91 1.61 8.09 -17.79
CA LEU A 91 0.38 7.32 -17.87
C LEU A 91 -0.80 8.12 -17.30
N ASP A 92 -0.66 8.68 -16.11
CA ASP A 92 -1.70 9.53 -15.51
C ASP A 92 -2.07 10.72 -16.39
N ARG A 93 -1.06 11.31 -17.05
CA ARG A 93 -1.27 12.41 -18.01
C ARG A 93 -2.04 11.95 -19.25
N GLN A 94 -1.73 10.76 -19.79
CA GLN A 94 -2.44 10.18 -20.92
C GLN A 94 -3.90 9.89 -20.57
N ILE A 95 -4.15 9.22 -19.44
CA ILE A 95 -5.50 8.94 -18.92
C ILE A 95 -6.28 10.24 -18.71
N THR A 96 -5.63 11.26 -18.17
CA THR A 96 -6.23 12.59 -17.96
C THR A 96 -6.60 13.28 -19.27
N LYS A 97 -5.70 13.25 -20.27
CA LYS A 97 -6.00 13.83 -21.60
C LYS A 97 -7.15 13.13 -22.30
N ALA A 98 -7.29 11.81 -22.07
CA ALA A 98 -8.41 11.03 -22.59
C ALA A 98 -9.73 11.25 -21.84
N GLY A 99 -9.76 12.11 -20.82
CA GLY A 99 -10.93 12.37 -19.98
C GLY A 99 -11.32 11.20 -19.07
N ARG A 100 -10.43 10.24 -18.88
CA ARG A 100 -10.68 9.00 -18.15
C ARG A 100 -10.22 9.06 -16.69
N TYR A 101 -9.55 10.12 -16.25
CA TYR A 101 -9.04 10.24 -14.89
C TYR A 101 -10.14 10.65 -13.92
N TRP A 102 -10.30 9.88 -12.84
CA TRP A 102 -11.25 10.20 -11.77
C TRP A 102 -10.74 11.38 -10.93
N ARG A 103 -11.54 12.41 -10.79
CA ARG A 103 -11.14 13.67 -10.14
C ARG A 103 -11.81 13.94 -8.81
N GLN A 104 -12.79 13.12 -8.43
CA GLN A 104 -13.56 13.29 -7.19
C GLN A 104 -12.91 12.46 -6.06
N GLY A 105 -13.20 12.86 -4.83
CA GLY A 105 -12.60 12.26 -3.63
C GLY A 105 -11.30 12.93 -3.21
N SER A 106 -10.63 12.34 -2.26
CA SER A 106 -9.37 12.86 -1.73
C SER A 106 -8.32 11.77 -1.55
N VAL A 107 -7.07 12.16 -1.74
CA VAL A 107 -5.91 11.33 -1.43
C VAL A 107 -5.43 11.69 -0.04
N ALA A 108 -5.58 10.76 0.91
CA ALA A 108 -5.11 10.93 2.28
C ALA A 108 -3.59 10.71 2.39
N LEU A 109 -3.09 9.76 1.61
CA LEU A 109 -1.66 9.47 1.47
C LEU A 109 -1.43 8.84 0.09
N ALA A 110 -0.37 9.26 -0.58
CA ALA A 110 0.21 8.51 -1.69
C ALA A 110 1.74 8.58 -1.59
N GLY A 111 2.38 7.42 -1.70
CA GLY A 111 3.83 7.36 -1.58
C GLY A 111 4.40 6.04 -2.09
N ARG A 112 5.68 6.10 -2.41
CA ARG A 112 6.47 4.94 -2.80
C ARG A 112 7.33 4.52 -1.63
N PHE A 113 7.38 3.22 -1.40
CA PHE A 113 8.10 2.62 -0.28
C PHE A 113 8.99 1.51 -0.80
N ARG A 114 10.28 1.56 -0.44
CA ARG A 114 11.24 0.51 -0.73
C ARG A 114 11.06 -0.63 0.27
N LEU A 115 11.13 -1.86 -0.20
CA LEU A 115 11.16 -3.03 0.67
C LEU A 115 12.56 -3.21 1.26
N GLU A 116 12.71 -3.02 2.54
CA GLU A 116 13.96 -3.22 3.28
C GLU A 116 14.03 -4.60 3.93
N ALA A 117 12.91 -5.09 4.46
CA ALA A 117 12.84 -6.39 5.11
C ALA A 117 11.50 -7.08 4.85
N ALA A 118 11.54 -8.41 4.82
CA ALA A 118 10.36 -9.25 4.75
C ALA A 118 10.51 -10.41 5.74
N ARG A 119 9.49 -10.65 6.54
CA ARG A 119 9.42 -11.73 7.51
C ARG A 119 8.10 -12.47 7.32
N ALA A 120 8.12 -13.77 7.48
CA ALA A 120 6.93 -14.61 7.47
C ALA A 120 6.93 -15.55 8.68
N ARG A 121 5.75 -16.01 9.06
CA ARG A 121 5.63 -17.05 10.10
C ARG A 121 6.34 -18.32 9.66
N PRO A 122 6.90 -19.11 10.60
CA PRO A 122 7.53 -20.38 10.27
C PRO A 122 6.62 -21.38 9.54
N SER A 123 5.31 -21.28 9.74
CA SER A 123 4.31 -22.11 9.05
C SER A 123 4.04 -21.72 7.60
N VAL A 124 4.56 -20.59 7.15
CA VAL A 124 4.43 -20.14 5.76
C VAL A 124 5.55 -20.76 4.92
N LEU A 125 5.17 -21.60 3.95
CA LEU A 125 6.12 -22.40 3.15
C LEU A 125 6.70 -21.67 1.94
N VAL A 126 6.26 -20.43 1.69
CA VAL A 126 6.80 -19.59 0.62
C VAL A 126 7.70 -18.50 1.18
N GLN A 127 8.55 -17.94 0.34
CA GLN A 127 9.37 -16.79 0.74
C GLN A 127 8.47 -15.62 1.21
N ALA A 128 8.88 -14.93 2.26
CA ALA A 128 8.12 -13.83 2.85
C ALA A 128 7.70 -12.77 1.81
N ARG A 129 8.57 -12.47 0.85
CA ARG A 129 8.29 -11.53 -0.26
C ARG A 129 7.21 -12.02 -1.24
N ALA A 130 6.90 -13.32 -1.24
CA ALA A 130 5.88 -13.92 -2.08
C ALA A 130 4.50 -13.97 -1.40
N VAL A 131 4.44 -13.82 -0.07
CA VAL A 131 3.18 -13.90 0.68
C VAL A 131 2.11 -12.92 0.16
N PRO A 132 2.44 -11.66 -0.20
CA PRO A 132 1.44 -10.74 -0.75
C PRO A 132 0.78 -11.20 -2.05
N HIS A 133 1.40 -12.13 -2.79
CA HIS A 133 0.82 -12.70 -4.02
C HIS A 133 -0.19 -13.83 -3.72
N LEU A 134 -0.16 -14.39 -2.51
CA LEU A 134 -1.11 -15.41 -2.09
C LEU A 134 -2.48 -14.78 -1.81
N PRO A 135 -3.57 -15.56 -1.91
CA PRO A 135 -4.88 -15.12 -1.44
C PRO A 135 -4.81 -14.76 0.06
N HIS A 136 -5.26 -13.57 0.42
CA HIS A 136 -5.38 -13.12 1.80
C HIS A 136 -6.58 -12.18 1.95
N ARG A 137 -7.10 -12.05 3.16
CA ARG A 137 -8.35 -11.31 3.43
C ARG A 137 -8.15 -9.82 3.67
N GLY A 138 -6.95 -9.40 4.04
CA GLY A 138 -6.71 -8.01 4.35
C GLY A 138 -5.25 -7.71 4.65
N ILE A 139 -5.00 -6.46 4.91
CA ILE A 139 -3.69 -5.94 5.31
C ILE A 139 -3.83 -5.05 6.54
N ILE A 140 -2.77 -4.95 7.29
CA ILE A 140 -2.57 -3.91 8.31
C ILE A 140 -1.44 -3.03 7.81
N VAL A 141 -1.71 -1.74 7.68
CA VAL A 141 -0.70 -0.75 7.31
C VAL A 141 -0.33 0.04 8.55
N VAL A 142 0.96 0.01 8.89
CA VAL A 142 1.51 0.81 9.99
C VAL A 142 2.49 1.80 9.40
N ILE A 143 2.21 3.08 9.56
CA ILE A 143 3.04 4.16 9.05
C ILE A 143 3.64 4.89 10.26
N GLY A 144 4.95 4.97 10.27
CA GLY A 144 5.70 5.67 11.31
C GLY A 144 6.82 6.51 10.72
N ARG A 145 7.25 7.51 11.47
CA ARG A 145 8.44 8.30 11.17
C ARG A 145 9.30 8.36 12.42
N ALA A 146 10.58 8.01 12.28
CA ALA A 146 11.55 8.21 13.34
C ALA A 146 11.66 9.70 13.69
N ALA A 147 11.86 10.01 14.95
CA ALA A 147 11.99 11.38 15.42
C ALA A 147 13.22 12.09 14.83
N SER A 148 14.28 11.34 14.54
CA SER A 148 15.48 11.81 13.85
C SER A 148 16.14 10.66 13.06
N ALA A 149 17.13 10.98 12.26
CA ALA A 149 17.92 9.99 11.54
C ALA A 149 18.64 9.01 12.48
N GLU A 150 19.14 9.52 13.60
CA GLU A 150 19.85 8.74 14.62
C GLU A 150 18.89 7.81 15.40
N ALA A 151 17.61 8.17 15.50
CA ALA A 151 16.59 7.33 16.13
C ALA A 151 16.10 6.22 15.22
N HIS A 152 16.32 6.32 13.91
CA HIS A 152 15.81 5.35 12.94
C HIS A 152 16.31 3.91 13.18
N PRO A 153 17.61 3.64 13.39
CA PRO A 153 18.08 2.28 13.67
C PRO A 153 17.43 1.67 14.91
N LYS A 154 17.25 2.45 15.98
CA LYS A 154 16.60 2.00 17.21
C LYS A 154 15.12 1.66 16.97
N ALA A 155 14.42 2.46 16.18
CA ALA A 155 13.04 2.18 15.81
C ALA A 155 12.93 0.89 14.98
N VAL A 156 13.87 0.65 14.09
CA VAL A 156 13.97 -0.58 13.29
C VAL A 156 14.20 -1.80 14.17
N SER A 157 15.19 -1.78 15.08
CA SER A 157 15.46 -2.88 16.01
C SER A 157 14.25 -3.17 16.89
N TRP A 158 13.65 -2.16 17.47
CA TRP A 158 12.43 -2.34 18.28
C TRP A 158 11.30 -2.99 17.47
N TRP A 159 11.10 -2.55 16.22
CA TRP A 159 10.10 -3.15 15.35
C TRP A 159 10.38 -4.63 15.10
N GLU A 160 11.61 -5.00 14.77
CA GLU A 160 11.97 -6.38 14.46
C GLU A 160 12.00 -7.29 15.69
N GLU A 161 12.51 -6.82 16.81
CA GLU A 161 12.73 -7.64 18.00
C GLU A 161 11.51 -7.72 18.92
N THR A 162 10.63 -6.73 18.86
CA THR A 162 9.46 -6.65 19.76
C THR A 162 8.17 -6.71 18.98
N ARG A 163 7.94 -5.72 18.09
CA ARG A 163 6.63 -5.56 17.47
C ARG A 163 6.25 -6.68 16.51
N LEU A 164 7.20 -7.20 15.75
CA LEU A 164 6.94 -8.34 14.86
C LEU A 164 6.66 -9.62 15.63
N VAL A 165 7.29 -9.83 16.76
CA VAL A 165 7.03 -10.99 17.64
C VAL A 165 5.57 -10.95 18.11
N ASP A 166 5.12 -9.80 18.61
CA ASP A 166 3.74 -9.59 19.04
C ASP A 166 2.75 -9.80 17.90
N LEU A 167 3.03 -9.24 16.74
CA LEU A 167 2.17 -9.37 15.55
C LEU A 167 2.07 -10.84 15.11
N PHE A 168 3.16 -11.58 15.10
CA PHE A 168 3.13 -13.00 14.73
C PHE A 168 2.51 -13.90 15.79
N ALA A 169 2.33 -13.43 17.02
CA ALA A 169 1.51 -14.11 18.01
C ALA A 169 0.00 -14.05 17.67
N VAL A 170 -0.42 -13.04 16.89
CA VAL A 170 -1.82 -12.91 16.46
C VAL A 170 -2.14 -13.95 15.39
N PRO A 171 -3.15 -14.82 15.59
CA PRO A 171 -3.58 -15.75 14.57
C PRO A 171 -4.00 -15.02 13.29
N GLY A 172 -3.56 -15.54 12.15
CA GLY A 172 -3.91 -14.97 10.83
C GLY A 172 -2.92 -13.95 10.26
N ILE A 173 -2.01 -13.39 11.04
CA ILE A 173 -0.88 -12.61 10.50
C ILE A 173 0.13 -13.58 9.89
N LEU A 174 0.30 -13.55 8.59
CA LEU A 174 1.16 -14.49 7.84
C LEU A 174 2.56 -13.93 7.57
N ALA A 175 2.64 -12.66 7.23
CA ALA A 175 3.90 -11.98 6.92
C ALA A 175 3.84 -10.50 7.29
N ALA A 176 5.01 -9.91 7.45
CA ALA A 176 5.22 -8.48 7.58
C ALA A 176 6.31 -8.04 6.59
N LEU A 177 6.08 -6.89 5.98
CA LEU A 177 6.96 -6.23 5.02
C LEU A 177 7.29 -4.84 5.54
N ARG A 178 8.57 -4.48 5.53
CA ARG A 178 9.07 -3.17 5.96
C ARG A 178 9.91 -2.54 4.86
#